data_ef877d117ebb052fe326252ae6b598a2
#
_entry.id   ef877d117ebb052fe326252ae6b598a2
#
_cell.length_a   1.000
_cell.length_b   1.000
_cell.length_c   1.000
_cell.angle_alpha   90.00
_cell.angle_beta   90.00
_cell.angle_gamma   90.00
#
_symmetry.space_group_name_H-M   'P 1'
#
loop_
_entity.id
_entity.type
_entity.pdbx_description
1 polymer ?
#
loop_
_entity_poly.entity_id
_entity_poly.type
_entity_poly.pdbx_seq_one_letter_code
_entity_poly.pdbx_strand_id
1 'polypeptide(L)'
;EANSFDIFLLVLLAAIWGSSFFNIKIATDSYEPITLALVRVIFASIPLILLCKYKKIKIEAFSKEWKSYSLIGLCNIAIPFTLIAIGTGQINSYLAAMLMSTTPLSGTILAHIFTKNEKMNLGKVIGILIGFTGILFLFLDKVIINEKNYIFALITILGSTFYSIGGILTLRIKNKGNENVTTSTTIWSLIFLIPFSIILEKPWLMNPSIESTLSLLYLGIIATGLAWLIRFRILSINGLVFQTQVAYLIPIFGVILGYIFLKEIITIKVLIALIAVIIGFYFVRRSIKQNLTSV
;
A
#
# COMPACT_ATOMS: atom_id res chain seq x y z
N GLU A 1 -24.15 8.81 8.51
CA GLU A 1 -23.07 9.77 8.14
C GLU A 1 -21.88 9.56 9.05
N ALA A 2 -20.66 9.68 8.49
CA ALA A 2 -19.41 9.54 9.24
C ALA A 2 -19.31 10.69 10.26
N ASN A 3 -19.03 10.34 11.52
CA ASN A 3 -18.84 11.31 12.57
C ASN A 3 -17.41 11.90 12.57
N SER A 4 -17.16 12.92 13.39
CA SER A 4 -15.85 13.58 13.47
C SER A 4 -14.72 12.62 13.86
N PHE A 5 -15.00 11.60 14.67
CA PHE A 5 -14.02 10.59 15.08
C PHE A 5 -13.67 9.65 13.91
N ASP A 6 -14.63 9.30 13.06
CA ASP A 6 -14.37 8.48 11.88
C ASP A 6 -13.51 9.22 10.85
N ILE A 7 -13.75 10.54 10.68
CA ILE A 7 -12.93 11.41 9.84
C ILE A 7 -11.51 11.49 10.40
N PHE A 8 -11.36 11.66 11.71
CA PHE A 8 -10.05 11.64 12.38
C PHE A 8 -9.31 10.32 12.14
N LEU A 9 -9.98 9.18 12.29
CA LEU A 9 -9.38 7.87 12.03
C LEU A 9 -8.95 7.70 10.57
N LEU A 10 -9.72 8.23 9.63
CA LEU A 10 -9.38 8.21 8.21
C LEU A 10 -8.10 9.01 7.92
N VAL A 11 -8.02 10.23 8.46
CA VAL A 11 -6.84 11.10 8.31
C VAL A 11 -5.64 10.51 9.00
N LEU A 12 -5.80 9.94 10.21
CA LEU A 12 -4.75 9.25 10.95
C LEU A 12 -4.21 8.05 10.15
N LEU A 13 -5.08 7.23 9.58
CA LEU A 13 -4.69 6.10 8.73
C LEU A 13 -3.90 6.56 7.50
N ALA A 14 -4.33 7.66 6.87
CA ALA A 14 -3.60 8.23 5.74
C ALA A 14 -2.22 8.77 6.14
N ALA A 15 -2.12 9.43 7.29
CA ALA A 15 -0.85 9.90 7.83
C ALA A 15 0.10 8.73 8.15
N ILE A 16 -0.41 7.67 8.79
CA ILE A 16 0.35 6.46 9.08
C ILE A 16 0.86 5.80 7.79
N TRP A 17 0.00 5.64 6.77
CA TRP A 17 0.43 5.03 5.51
C TRP A 17 1.32 5.95 4.67
N GLY A 18 1.07 7.26 4.68
CA GLY A 18 1.95 8.24 4.03
C GLY A 18 3.34 8.28 4.66
N SER A 19 3.42 8.15 5.99
CA SER A 19 4.69 8.07 6.71
C SER A 19 5.50 6.80 6.44
N SER A 20 4.88 5.76 5.86
CA SER A 20 5.59 4.51 5.58
C SER A 20 6.76 4.72 4.63
N PHE A 21 6.65 5.65 3.67
CA PHE A 21 7.65 5.81 2.61
C PHE A 21 8.97 6.38 3.12
N PHE A 22 8.93 7.40 4.00
CA PHE A 22 10.17 7.89 4.60
C PHE A 22 10.77 6.87 5.57
N ASN A 23 9.93 6.11 6.32
CA ASN A 23 10.43 5.03 7.17
C ASN A 23 11.04 3.87 6.36
N ILE A 24 10.46 3.50 5.20
CA ILE A 24 11.08 2.53 4.29
C ILE A 24 12.43 3.06 3.82
N LYS A 25 12.52 4.34 3.43
CA LYS A 25 13.76 4.96 2.99
C LYS A 25 14.85 4.84 4.06
N ILE A 26 14.56 5.16 5.31
CA ILE A 26 15.50 5.02 6.44
C ILE A 26 15.85 3.54 6.69
N ALA A 27 14.85 2.66 6.66
CA ALA A 27 15.08 1.24 6.92
C ALA A 27 15.97 0.58 5.86
N THR A 28 15.86 0.99 4.59
CA THR A 28 16.68 0.47 3.48
C THR A 28 18.15 0.91 3.53
N ASP A 29 18.54 1.81 4.44
CA ASP A 29 19.95 2.15 4.65
C ASP A 29 20.74 1.01 5.31
N SER A 30 20.07 0.09 6.02
CA SER A 30 20.73 -0.99 6.76
C SER A 30 20.10 -2.36 6.57
N TYR A 31 18.87 -2.43 6.05
CA TYR A 31 18.18 -3.68 5.78
C TYR A 31 18.01 -3.90 4.27
N GLU A 32 18.36 -5.07 3.82
CA GLU A 32 18.03 -5.51 2.47
C GLU A 32 16.51 -5.67 2.28
N PRO A 33 15.97 -5.45 1.07
CA PRO A 33 14.53 -5.29 0.83
C PRO A 33 13.65 -6.48 1.23
N ILE A 34 14.11 -7.72 1.02
CA ILE A 34 13.31 -8.93 1.37
C ILE A 34 13.29 -9.08 2.90
N THR A 35 14.44 -8.85 3.55
CA THR A 35 14.55 -8.89 5.02
C THR A 35 13.72 -7.78 5.66
N LEU A 36 13.74 -6.57 5.09
CA LEU A 36 12.87 -5.48 5.52
C LEU A 36 11.39 -5.90 5.45
N ALA A 37 10.97 -6.46 4.30
CA ALA A 37 9.61 -6.97 4.13
C ALA A 37 9.28 -8.06 5.15
N LEU A 38 10.19 -9.03 5.36
CA LEU A 38 10.03 -10.12 6.32
C LEU A 38 9.82 -9.60 7.75
N VAL A 39 10.74 -8.78 8.25
CA VAL A 39 10.70 -8.27 9.63
C VAL A 39 9.46 -7.38 9.83
N ARG A 40 9.12 -6.54 8.84
CA ARG A 40 7.88 -5.76 8.83
C ARG A 40 6.64 -6.67 9.00
N VAL A 41 6.58 -7.77 8.28
CA VAL A 41 5.44 -8.71 8.35
C VAL A 41 5.43 -9.49 9.66
N ILE A 42 6.59 -9.89 10.21
CA ILE A 42 6.67 -10.52 11.53
C ILE A 42 6.03 -9.62 12.58
N PHE A 43 6.45 -8.37 12.66
CA PHE A 43 5.90 -7.43 13.65
C PHE A 43 4.44 -7.07 13.37
N ALA A 44 4.01 -7.02 12.12
CA ALA A 44 2.60 -6.81 11.76
C ALA A 44 1.71 -7.99 12.17
N SER A 45 2.23 -9.21 12.16
CA SER A 45 1.46 -10.40 12.51
C SER A 45 1.06 -10.44 13.99
N ILE A 46 1.84 -9.80 14.87
CA ILE A 46 1.59 -9.81 16.32
C ILE A 46 0.22 -9.20 16.66
N PRO A 47 -0.08 -7.92 16.36
CA PRO A 47 -1.38 -7.33 16.68
C PRO A 47 -2.54 -8.02 15.94
N LEU A 48 -2.33 -8.56 14.74
CA LEU A 48 -3.35 -9.29 14.00
C LEU A 48 -3.71 -10.62 14.67
N ILE A 49 -2.71 -11.40 15.10
CA ILE A 49 -2.94 -12.65 15.83
C ILE A 49 -3.59 -12.38 17.20
N LEU A 50 -3.13 -11.34 17.92
CA LEU A 50 -3.72 -10.93 19.18
C LEU A 50 -5.19 -10.51 19.02
N LEU A 51 -5.53 -9.78 17.95
CA LEU A 51 -6.92 -9.42 17.63
C LEU A 51 -7.77 -10.66 17.37
N CYS A 52 -7.27 -11.61 16.56
CA CYS A 52 -8.00 -12.85 16.29
C CYS A 52 -8.24 -13.65 17.57
N LYS A 53 -7.22 -13.74 18.45
CA LYS A 53 -7.38 -14.39 19.77
C LYS A 53 -8.41 -13.68 20.64
N TYR A 54 -8.33 -12.36 20.75
CA TYR A 54 -9.27 -11.55 21.54
C TYR A 54 -10.72 -11.70 21.05
N LYS A 55 -10.93 -11.64 19.74
CA LYS A 55 -12.25 -11.81 19.12
C LYS A 55 -12.70 -13.29 18.99
N LYS A 56 -11.88 -14.25 19.43
CA LYS A 56 -12.11 -15.69 19.24
C LYS A 56 -12.32 -16.11 17.79
N ILE A 57 -11.66 -15.42 16.86
CA ILE A 57 -11.72 -15.71 15.43
C ILE A 57 -10.72 -16.83 15.12
N LYS A 58 -11.21 -17.89 14.48
CA LYS A 58 -10.36 -18.99 14.02
C LYS A 58 -9.52 -18.55 12.83
N ILE A 59 -8.20 -18.67 12.94
CA ILE A 59 -7.26 -18.42 11.84
C ILE A 59 -7.26 -19.66 10.95
N GLU A 60 -7.58 -19.48 9.67
CA GLU A 60 -7.79 -20.59 8.72
C GLU A 60 -6.71 -20.66 7.63
N ALA A 61 -5.48 -20.23 7.92
CA ALA A 61 -4.38 -20.16 6.97
C ALA A 61 -4.14 -21.47 6.18
N PHE A 62 -4.36 -22.61 6.81
CA PHE A 62 -4.14 -23.95 6.23
C PHE A 62 -5.45 -24.70 5.96
N SER A 63 -6.58 -24.00 5.83
CA SER A 63 -7.88 -24.57 5.48
C SER A 63 -7.95 -24.96 4.00
N LYS A 64 -9.13 -25.37 3.51
CA LYS A 64 -9.33 -25.68 2.07
C LYS A 64 -9.01 -24.51 1.15
N GLU A 65 -9.12 -23.27 1.63
CA GLU A 65 -8.80 -22.03 0.91
C GLU A 65 -7.31 -21.65 0.94
N TRP A 66 -6.42 -22.49 1.46
CA TRP A 66 -4.98 -22.19 1.62
C TRP A 66 -4.31 -21.67 0.34
N LYS A 67 -4.69 -22.19 -0.84
CA LYS A 67 -4.18 -21.73 -2.14
C LYS A 67 -4.52 -20.26 -2.40
N SER A 68 -5.74 -19.86 -2.05
CA SER A 68 -6.18 -18.46 -2.18
C SER A 68 -5.45 -17.55 -1.20
N TYR A 69 -5.31 -17.97 0.08
CA TYR A 69 -4.53 -17.22 1.07
C TYR A 69 -3.07 -17.09 0.68
N SER A 70 -2.47 -18.16 0.18
CA SER A 70 -1.10 -18.20 -0.32
C SER A 70 -0.90 -17.21 -1.48
N LEU A 71 -1.76 -17.26 -2.49
CA LEU A 71 -1.66 -16.38 -3.66
C LEU A 71 -1.89 -14.91 -3.28
N ILE A 72 -2.83 -14.62 -2.38
CA ILE A 72 -3.06 -13.27 -1.87
C ILE A 72 -1.86 -12.82 -1.03
N GLY A 73 -1.34 -13.66 -0.14
CA GLY A 73 -0.15 -13.36 0.66
C GLY A 73 1.05 -13.00 -0.19
N LEU A 74 1.25 -13.73 -1.29
CA LEU A 74 2.30 -13.47 -2.26
C LEU A 74 2.07 -12.13 -3.00
N CYS A 75 0.88 -11.94 -3.59
CA CYS A 75 0.58 -10.79 -4.45
C CYS A 75 0.26 -9.51 -3.69
N ASN A 76 -0.27 -9.58 -2.46
CA ASN A 76 -0.71 -8.41 -1.69
C ASN A 76 0.27 -8.00 -0.58
N ILE A 77 1.23 -8.85 -0.22
CA ILE A 77 2.16 -8.58 0.86
C ILE A 77 3.61 -8.84 0.43
N ALA A 78 3.99 -10.10 0.16
CA ALA A 78 5.39 -10.46 -0.04
C ALA A 78 6.03 -9.72 -1.22
N ILE A 79 5.47 -9.85 -2.42
CA ILE A 79 5.99 -9.18 -3.63
C ILE A 79 5.92 -7.67 -3.50
N PRO A 80 4.77 -7.03 -3.21
CA PRO A 80 4.71 -5.56 -3.17
C PRO A 80 5.58 -4.96 -2.08
N PHE A 81 5.66 -5.52 -0.86
CA PHE A 81 6.52 -4.97 0.18
C PHE A 81 7.99 -5.01 -0.23
N THR A 82 8.44 -6.10 -0.85
CA THR A 82 9.80 -6.23 -1.37
C THR A 82 10.07 -5.24 -2.50
N LEU A 83 9.20 -5.18 -3.52
CA LEU A 83 9.40 -4.29 -4.68
C LEU A 83 9.35 -2.81 -4.26
N ILE A 84 8.45 -2.43 -3.36
CA ILE A 84 8.36 -1.07 -2.84
C ILE A 84 9.60 -0.73 -2.02
N ALA A 85 10.14 -1.66 -1.23
CA ALA A 85 11.38 -1.44 -0.50
C ALA A 85 12.56 -1.25 -1.47
N ILE A 86 12.70 -2.09 -2.50
CA ILE A 86 13.73 -1.92 -3.56
C ILE A 86 13.61 -0.54 -4.20
N GLY A 87 12.41 -0.17 -4.63
CA GLY A 87 12.19 1.10 -5.31
C GLY A 87 12.43 2.30 -4.40
N THR A 88 11.79 2.33 -3.23
CA THR A 88 11.87 3.46 -2.28
C THR A 88 13.29 3.68 -1.76
N GLY A 89 14.09 2.62 -1.61
CA GLY A 89 15.50 2.74 -1.22
C GLY A 89 16.34 3.58 -2.20
N GLN A 90 15.96 3.64 -3.47
CA GLN A 90 16.74 4.29 -4.52
C GLN A 90 16.13 5.59 -5.10
N ILE A 91 14.87 5.89 -4.73
CA ILE A 91 14.19 7.14 -5.13
C ILE A 91 13.82 7.96 -3.91
N ASN A 92 13.34 9.19 -4.13
CA ASN A 92 12.82 10.03 -3.04
C ASN A 92 11.55 9.40 -2.43
N SER A 93 11.40 9.53 -1.12
CA SER A 93 10.27 8.93 -0.40
C SER A 93 8.93 9.51 -0.84
N TYR A 94 8.85 10.82 -1.09
CA TYR A 94 7.64 11.45 -1.63
C TYR A 94 7.29 10.91 -3.03
N LEU A 95 8.31 10.64 -3.85
CA LEU A 95 8.09 10.07 -5.18
C LEU A 95 7.49 8.66 -5.07
N ALA A 96 8.04 7.82 -4.19
CA ALA A 96 7.47 6.49 -3.93
C ALA A 96 6.01 6.59 -3.46
N ALA A 97 5.68 7.51 -2.54
CA ALA A 97 4.31 7.75 -2.09
C ALA A 97 3.37 8.16 -3.23
N MET A 98 3.85 9.02 -4.16
CA MET A 98 3.09 9.43 -5.34
C MET A 98 2.91 8.28 -6.34
N LEU A 99 3.95 7.47 -6.58
CA LEU A 99 3.86 6.32 -7.47
C LEU A 99 2.90 5.24 -6.94
N MET A 100 2.73 5.12 -5.63
CA MET A 100 1.69 4.25 -5.04
C MET A 100 0.26 4.68 -5.39
N SER A 101 0.06 5.91 -5.85
CA SER A 101 -1.23 6.36 -6.39
C SER A 101 -1.64 5.63 -7.68
N THR A 102 -0.73 4.91 -8.31
CA THR A 102 -1.09 4.01 -9.43
C THR A 102 -1.92 2.81 -8.97
N THR A 103 -1.89 2.45 -7.68
CA THR A 103 -2.68 1.30 -7.15
C THR A 103 -4.19 1.43 -7.44
N PRO A 104 -4.90 2.49 -7.03
CA PRO A 104 -6.33 2.59 -7.35
C PRO A 104 -6.60 2.81 -8.85
N LEU A 105 -5.66 3.39 -9.60
CA LEU A 105 -5.79 3.56 -11.03
C LEU A 105 -5.69 2.20 -11.76
N SER A 106 -4.63 1.44 -11.49
CA SER A 106 -4.47 0.08 -12.01
C SER A 106 -5.55 -0.86 -11.51
N GLY A 107 -5.98 -0.72 -10.25
CA GLY A 107 -7.08 -1.46 -9.65
C GLY A 107 -8.39 -1.27 -10.40
N THR A 108 -8.70 -0.07 -10.85
CA THR A 108 -9.91 0.22 -11.65
C THR A 108 -9.84 -0.47 -13.03
N ILE A 109 -8.68 -0.48 -13.68
CA ILE A 109 -8.47 -1.18 -14.95
C ILE A 109 -8.63 -2.69 -14.77
N LEU A 110 -7.95 -3.25 -13.76
CA LEU A 110 -8.00 -4.69 -13.47
C LEU A 110 -9.40 -5.13 -13.05
N ALA A 111 -10.12 -4.31 -12.26
CA ALA A 111 -11.50 -4.60 -11.88
C ALA A 111 -12.42 -4.66 -13.11
N HIS A 112 -12.25 -3.77 -14.08
CA HIS A 112 -12.98 -3.83 -15.35
C HIS A 112 -12.79 -5.15 -16.10
N ILE A 113 -11.55 -5.66 -16.11
CA ILE A 113 -11.18 -6.88 -16.84
C ILE A 113 -11.65 -8.14 -16.08
N PHE A 114 -11.42 -8.18 -14.76
CA PHE A 114 -11.53 -9.40 -13.96
C PHE A 114 -12.80 -9.51 -13.12
N THR A 115 -13.64 -8.44 -13.06
CA THR A 115 -14.92 -8.47 -12.34
C THR A 115 -16.11 -8.21 -13.28
N LYS A 116 -17.30 -8.73 -12.91
CA LYS A 116 -18.51 -8.53 -13.71
C LYS A 116 -19.17 -7.18 -13.46
N ASN A 117 -19.05 -6.66 -12.23
CA ASN A 117 -19.85 -5.53 -11.76
C ASN A 117 -19.12 -4.18 -11.81
N GLU A 118 -17.79 -4.19 -12.03
CA GLU A 118 -16.99 -2.95 -12.02
C GLU A 118 -16.52 -2.59 -13.44
N LYS A 119 -17.47 -2.22 -14.30
CA LYS A 119 -17.15 -1.86 -15.69
C LYS A 119 -16.62 -0.42 -15.79
N MET A 120 -15.78 -0.21 -16.82
CA MET A 120 -15.26 1.10 -17.18
C MET A 120 -16.40 2.00 -17.68
N ASN A 121 -16.33 3.28 -17.34
CA ASN A 121 -17.17 4.34 -17.90
C ASN A 121 -16.32 5.59 -18.16
N LEU A 122 -16.89 6.58 -18.83
CA LEU A 122 -16.16 7.78 -19.26
C LEU A 122 -15.46 8.50 -18.09
N GLY A 123 -16.12 8.64 -16.95
CA GLY A 123 -15.53 9.32 -15.80
C GLY A 123 -14.34 8.55 -15.19
N LYS A 124 -14.39 7.22 -15.17
CA LYS A 124 -13.24 6.38 -14.76
C LYS A 124 -12.09 6.56 -15.75
N VAL A 125 -12.36 6.54 -17.07
CA VAL A 125 -11.33 6.76 -18.11
C VAL A 125 -10.65 8.11 -17.96
N ILE A 126 -11.42 9.19 -17.85
CA ILE A 126 -10.89 10.54 -17.65
C ILE A 126 -10.03 10.61 -16.38
N GLY A 127 -10.52 10.08 -15.25
CA GLY A 127 -9.79 10.10 -14.00
C GLY A 127 -8.47 9.32 -14.07
N ILE A 128 -8.46 8.16 -14.72
CA ILE A 128 -7.25 7.36 -14.95
C ILE A 128 -6.26 8.15 -15.81
N LEU A 129 -6.70 8.73 -16.93
CA LEU A 129 -5.84 9.49 -17.83
C LEU A 129 -5.19 10.69 -17.09
N ILE A 130 -5.98 11.47 -16.34
CA ILE A 130 -5.45 12.60 -15.57
C ILE A 130 -4.42 12.12 -14.54
N GLY A 131 -4.74 11.09 -13.74
CA GLY A 131 -3.85 10.56 -12.72
C GLY A 131 -2.53 10.03 -13.29
N PHE A 132 -2.59 9.22 -14.36
CA PHE A 132 -1.38 8.73 -15.02
C PHE A 132 -0.58 9.84 -15.70
N THR A 133 -1.24 10.83 -16.31
CA THR A 133 -0.54 11.99 -16.89
C THR A 133 0.24 12.75 -15.83
N GLY A 134 -0.34 12.95 -14.62
CA GLY A 134 0.38 13.54 -13.50
C GLY A 134 1.64 12.75 -13.10
N ILE A 135 1.55 11.42 -13.07
CA ILE A 135 2.70 10.56 -12.78
C ILE A 135 3.73 10.61 -13.92
N LEU A 136 3.29 10.50 -15.18
CA LEU A 136 4.19 10.59 -16.34
C LEU A 136 4.93 11.92 -16.39
N PHE A 137 4.29 13.02 -15.96
CA PHE A 137 4.94 14.34 -15.89
C PHE A 137 6.16 14.32 -14.97
N LEU A 138 6.18 13.53 -13.89
CA LEU A 138 7.35 13.36 -13.03
C LEU A 138 8.50 12.64 -13.73
N PHE A 139 8.20 11.71 -14.62
CA PHE A 139 9.23 10.99 -15.40
C PHE A 139 9.93 11.87 -16.43
N LEU A 140 9.34 13.00 -16.81
CA LEU A 140 9.96 13.98 -17.69
C LEU A 140 10.92 14.92 -16.95
N ASP A 141 10.92 14.90 -15.62
CA ASP A 141 11.81 15.72 -14.82
C ASP A 141 13.07 14.97 -14.40
N LYS A 142 14.20 15.24 -15.08
CA LYS A 142 15.49 14.60 -14.79
C LYS A 142 16.06 14.93 -13.40
N VAL A 143 15.54 15.96 -12.72
CA VAL A 143 15.89 16.30 -11.34
C VAL A 143 15.20 15.35 -10.37
N ILE A 144 13.97 14.92 -10.69
CA ILE A 144 13.17 14.01 -9.88
C ILE A 144 13.52 12.56 -10.21
N ILE A 145 13.54 12.21 -11.50
CA ILE A 145 13.83 10.86 -12.00
C ILE A 145 14.95 10.97 -13.04
N ASN A 146 16.15 10.59 -12.65
CA ASN A 146 17.30 10.49 -13.53
C ASN A 146 17.47 9.08 -14.11
N GLU A 147 18.43 8.89 -15.01
CA GLU A 147 18.67 7.61 -15.67
C GLU A 147 19.03 6.47 -14.70
N LYS A 148 19.63 6.80 -13.54
CA LYS A 148 20.04 5.80 -12.54
C LYS A 148 18.85 5.26 -11.73
N ASN A 149 17.86 6.11 -11.44
CA ASN A 149 16.74 5.74 -10.58
C ASN A 149 15.42 5.46 -11.33
N TYR A 150 15.40 5.61 -12.67
CA TYR A 150 14.23 5.33 -13.50
C TYR A 150 13.67 3.90 -13.31
N ILE A 151 14.55 2.91 -13.29
CA ILE A 151 14.14 1.50 -13.11
C ILE A 151 13.50 1.27 -11.72
N PHE A 152 13.97 1.96 -10.69
CA PHE A 152 13.44 1.83 -9.33
C PHE A 152 12.05 2.47 -9.19
N ALA A 153 11.78 3.54 -9.94
CA ALA A 153 10.42 4.09 -10.05
C ALA A 153 9.46 3.09 -10.72
N LEU A 154 9.90 2.41 -11.79
CA LEU A 154 9.12 1.35 -12.44
C LEU A 154 8.89 0.15 -11.51
N ILE A 155 9.90 -0.26 -10.74
CA ILE A 155 9.78 -1.34 -9.73
C ILE A 155 8.74 -0.95 -8.67
N THR A 156 8.70 0.31 -8.22
CA THR A 156 7.69 0.80 -7.28
C THR A 156 6.28 0.72 -7.88
N ILE A 157 6.09 1.12 -9.15
CA ILE A 157 4.82 1.01 -9.87
C ILE A 157 4.40 -0.46 -9.99
N LEU A 158 5.33 -1.36 -10.30
CA LEU A 158 5.07 -2.79 -10.35
C LEU A 158 4.58 -3.32 -9.00
N GLY A 159 5.22 -2.93 -7.89
CA GLY A 159 4.78 -3.24 -6.54
C GLY A 159 3.36 -2.74 -6.27
N SER A 160 3.02 -1.52 -6.70
CA SER A 160 1.66 -0.96 -6.56
C SER A 160 0.63 -1.75 -7.39
N THR A 161 1.02 -2.24 -8.56
CA THR A 161 0.15 -3.06 -9.42
C THR A 161 -0.14 -4.42 -8.77
N PHE A 162 0.85 -5.03 -8.11
CA PHE A 162 0.63 -6.26 -7.34
C PHE A 162 -0.37 -6.07 -6.19
N TYR A 163 -0.40 -4.91 -5.53
CA TYR A 163 -1.47 -4.61 -4.56
C TYR A 163 -2.86 -4.65 -5.19
N SER A 164 -3.00 -4.13 -6.41
CA SER A 164 -4.29 -4.16 -7.12
C SER A 164 -4.69 -5.59 -7.48
N ILE A 165 -3.75 -6.42 -7.93
CA ILE A 165 -3.96 -7.84 -8.21
C ILE A 165 -4.39 -8.57 -6.92
N GLY A 166 -3.64 -8.39 -5.82
CA GLY A 166 -3.97 -8.96 -4.52
C GLY A 166 -5.33 -8.53 -4.00
N GLY A 167 -5.70 -7.26 -4.22
CA GLY A 167 -7.03 -6.73 -3.90
C GLY A 167 -8.14 -7.47 -4.63
N ILE A 168 -8.01 -7.69 -5.94
CA ILE A 168 -8.98 -8.43 -6.74
C ILE A 168 -9.07 -9.90 -6.33
N LEU A 169 -7.93 -10.52 -6.03
CA LEU A 169 -7.91 -11.90 -5.52
C LEU A 169 -8.65 -12.00 -4.19
N THR A 170 -8.53 -11.01 -3.32
CA THR A 170 -9.22 -10.95 -2.02
C THR A 170 -10.74 -10.92 -2.19
N LEU A 171 -11.28 -10.27 -3.24
CA LEU A 171 -12.73 -10.25 -3.51
C LEU A 171 -13.31 -11.63 -3.83
N ARG A 172 -12.47 -12.61 -4.20
CA ARG A 172 -12.90 -13.99 -4.47
C ARG A 172 -13.16 -14.80 -3.20
N ILE A 173 -12.60 -14.37 -2.06
CA ILE A 173 -12.84 -15.02 -0.77
C ILE A 173 -14.13 -14.45 -0.20
N LYS A 174 -15.19 -15.28 -0.21
CA LYS A 174 -16.51 -14.91 0.31
C LYS A 174 -16.72 -15.50 1.70
N ASN A 175 -17.56 -14.84 2.49
CA ASN A 175 -18.04 -15.33 3.80
C ASN A 175 -16.93 -15.61 4.84
N LYS A 176 -15.79 -14.92 4.71
CA LYS A 176 -14.69 -14.95 5.68
C LYS A 176 -14.47 -13.55 6.23
N GLY A 177 -14.32 -13.44 7.54
CA GLY A 177 -14.03 -12.14 8.18
C GLY A 177 -12.70 -11.55 7.73
N ASN A 178 -12.65 -10.23 7.61
CA ASN A 178 -11.45 -9.51 7.17
C ASN A 178 -10.22 -9.84 8.02
N GLU A 179 -10.41 -10.00 9.35
CA GLU A 179 -9.36 -10.34 10.30
C GLU A 179 -8.74 -11.71 9.99
N ASN A 180 -9.59 -12.73 9.75
CA ASN A 180 -9.11 -14.05 9.38
C ASN A 180 -8.37 -14.04 8.05
N VAL A 181 -8.94 -13.42 7.00
CA VAL A 181 -8.31 -13.33 5.67
C VAL A 181 -6.96 -12.64 5.76
N THR A 182 -6.90 -11.49 6.45
CA THR A 182 -5.65 -10.73 6.59
C THR A 182 -4.60 -11.51 7.38
N THR A 183 -4.97 -12.11 8.51
CA THR A 183 -4.02 -12.88 9.32
C THR A 183 -3.52 -14.12 8.56
N SER A 184 -4.42 -14.83 7.88
CA SER A 184 -4.07 -16.02 7.09
C SER A 184 -3.14 -15.69 5.91
N THR A 185 -3.41 -14.59 5.20
CA THR A 185 -2.53 -14.12 4.10
C THR A 185 -1.18 -13.61 4.61
N THR A 186 -1.15 -13.00 5.80
CA THR A 186 0.09 -12.59 6.46
C THR A 186 0.96 -13.79 6.82
N ILE A 187 0.38 -14.87 7.33
CA ILE A 187 1.11 -16.12 7.62
C ILE A 187 1.73 -16.69 6.34
N TRP A 188 0.99 -16.72 5.24
CA TRP A 188 1.53 -17.20 3.96
C TRP A 188 2.63 -16.31 3.40
N SER A 189 2.53 -14.99 3.58
CA SER A 189 3.61 -14.09 3.17
C SER A 189 4.90 -14.33 3.96
N LEU A 190 4.83 -14.68 5.25
CA LEU A 190 6.00 -15.09 6.04
C LEU A 190 6.63 -16.37 5.48
N ILE A 191 5.80 -17.36 5.11
CA ILE A 191 6.29 -18.63 4.52
C ILE A 191 7.08 -18.37 3.23
N PHE A 192 6.69 -17.38 2.43
CA PHE A 192 7.46 -17.00 1.25
C PHE A 192 8.70 -16.18 1.59
N LEU A 193 8.57 -15.16 2.45
CA LEU A 193 9.66 -14.23 2.70
C LEU A 193 10.84 -14.87 3.48
N ILE A 194 10.56 -15.78 4.41
CA ILE A 194 11.60 -16.42 5.24
C ILE A 194 12.69 -17.09 4.37
N PRO A 195 12.39 -18.06 3.47
CA PRO A 195 13.42 -18.72 2.71
C PRO A 195 14.19 -17.77 1.79
N PHE A 196 13.49 -16.80 1.14
CA PHE A 196 14.16 -15.85 0.26
C PHE A 196 15.09 -14.89 1.02
N SER A 197 14.68 -14.40 2.19
CA SER A 197 15.54 -13.56 3.03
C SER A 197 16.78 -14.33 3.50
N ILE A 198 16.61 -15.57 3.99
CA ILE A 198 17.70 -16.40 4.48
C ILE A 198 18.70 -16.74 3.37
N ILE A 199 18.21 -17.14 2.19
CA ILE A 199 19.07 -17.63 1.10
C ILE A 199 19.76 -16.47 0.37
N LEU A 200 19.01 -15.40 0.05
CA LEU A 200 19.50 -14.34 -0.82
C LEU A 200 20.19 -13.21 -0.06
N GLU A 201 19.70 -12.83 1.11
CA GLU A 201 20.14 -11.62 1.81
C GLU A 201 20.93 -11.89 3.09
N LYS A 202 20.88 -13.12 3.65
CA LYS A 202 21.64 -13.54 4.84
C LYS A 202 21.54 -12.54 6.00
N PRO A 203 20.37 -12.37 6.62
CA PRO A 203 20.08 -11.27 7.57
C PRO A 203 21.04 -11.21 8.77
N TRP A 204 21.69 -12.32 9.13
CA TRP A 204 22.69 -12.38 10.22
C TRP A 204 24.02 -11.68 9.88
N LEU A 205 24.24 -11.31 8.61
CA LEU A 205 25.42 -10.54 8.19
C LEU A 205 25.16 -9.03 8.16
N MET A 206 23.90 -8.61 8.33
CA MET A 206 23.53 -7.20 8.38
C MET A 206 23.95 -6.58 9.70
N ASN A 207 24.29 -5.29 9.66
CA ASN A 207 24.61 -4.50 10.85
C ASN A 207 23.70 -3.26 10.91
N PRO A 208 22.41 -3.45 11.29
CA PRO A 208 21.43 -2.39 11.19
C PRO A 208 21.66 -1.28 12.22
N SER A 209 21.48 -0.03 11.78
CA SER A 209 21.46 1.13 12.66
C SER A 209 20.21 1.14 13.55
N ILE A 210 20.28 1.90 14.65
CA ILE A 210 19.13 2.07 15.53
C ILE A 210 17.97 2.74 14.80
N GLU A 211 18.27 3.76 14.01
CA GLU A 211 17.28 4.51 13.22
C GLU A 211 16.53 3.61 12.23
N SER A 212 17.27 2.77 11.48
CA SER A 212 16.69 1.80 10.55
C SER A 212 15.85 0.76 11.27
N THR A 213 16.29 0.30 12.45
CA THR A 213 15.55 -0.68 13.25
C THR A 213 14.27 -0.09 13.81
N LEU A 214 14.30 1.13 14.36
CA LEU A 214 13.10 1.82 14.85
C LEU A 214 12.11 2.10 13.74
N SER A 215 12.59 2.54 12.56
CA SER A 215 11.76 2.73 11.39
C SER A 215 11.08 1.42 10.95
N LEU A 216 11.82 0.31 10.98
CA LEU A 216 11.28 -1.00 10.62
C LEU A 216 10.26 -1.52 11.64
N LEU A 217 10.48 -1.32 12.93
CA LEU A 217 9.51 -1.62 13.99
C LEU A 217 8.23 -0.79 13.80
N TYR A 218 8.36 0.51 13.53
CA TYR A 218 7.24 1.38 13.20
C TYR A 218 6.45 0.84 11.99
N LEU A 219 7.13 0.47 10.92
CA LEU A 219 6.52 -0.10 9.71
C LEU A 219 5.73 -1.37 10.01
N GLY A 220 6.26 -2.26 10.84
CA GLY A 220 5.59 -3.51 11.23
C GLY A 220 4.41 -3.28 12.15
N ILE A 221 4.66 -2.68 13.32
CA ILE A 221 3.65 -2.57 14.38
C ILE A 221 2.59 -1.52 14.03
N ILE A 222 3.03 -0.30 13.69
CA ILE A 222 2.12 0.84 13.51
C ILE A 222 1.56 0.86 12.08
N ALA A 223 2.45 0.97 11.07
CA ALA A 223 2.03 1.23 9.70
C ALA A 223 1.42 0.01 8.99
N THR A 224 1.58 -1.19 9.54
CA THR A 224 0.93 -2.39 9.04
C THR A 224 -0.05 -2.96 10.07
N GLY A 225 0.41 -3.41 11.22
CA GLY A 225 -0.43 -4.07 12.22
C GLY A 225 -1.59 -3.21 12.72
N LEU A 226 -1.30 -2.11 13.42
CA LEU A 226 -2.32 -1.22 13.97
C LEU A 226 -3.13 -0.50 12.89
N ALA A 227 -2.49 -0.10 11.79
CA ALA A 227 -3.18 0.51 10.66
C ALA A 227 -4.28 -0.39 10.09
N TRP A 228 -4.05 -1.71 10.02
CA TRP A 228 -5.08 -2.66 9.61
C TRP A 228 -6.24 -2.73 10.59
N LEU A 229 -6.00 -2.59 11.90
CA LEU A 229 -7.07 -2.54 12.91
C LEU A 229 -7.94 -1.29 12.71
N ILE A 230 -7.32 -0.13 12.49
CA ILE A 230 -8.02 1.12 12.17
C ILE A 230 -8.83 0.95 10.88
N ARG A 231 -8.22 0.40 9.82
CA ARG A 231 -8.89 0.11 8.56
C ARG A 231 -10.11 -0.80 8.72
N PHE A 232 -10.01 -1.88 9.51
CA PHE A 232 -11.14 -2.78 9.75
C PHE A 232 -12.30 -2.07 10.44
N ARG A 233 -12.00 -1.21 11.43
CA ARG A 233 -13.02 -0.39 12.10
C ARG A 233 -13.70 0.55 11.11
N ILE A 234 -12.93 1.31 10.34
CA ILE A 234 -13.49 2.24 9.32
C ILE A 234 -14.37 1.47 8.33
N LEU A 235 -13.88 0.33 7.83
CA LEU A 235 -14.59 -0.48 6.85
C LEU A 235 -15.89 -1.05 7.40
N SER A 236 -15.92 -1.49 8.67
CA SER A 236 -17.09 -2.07 9.29
C SER A 236 -18.19 -1.05 9.63
N ILE A 237 -17.83 0.18 9.96
CA ILE A 237 -18.77 1.23 10.37
C ILE A 237 -19.21 2.09 9.18
N ASN A 238 -18.25 2.54 8.36
CA ASN A 238 -18.51 3.55 7.34
C ASN A 238 -18.50 2.97 5.91
N GLY A 239 -18.13 1.70 5.75
CA GLY A 239 -18.10 1.00 4.47
C GLY A 239 -16.89 1.31 3.59
N LEU A 240 -16.81 0.59 2.48
CA LEU A 240 -15.67 0.61 1.57
C LEU A 240 -15.46 1.98 0.91
N VAL A 241 -16.53 2.64 0.50
CA VAL A 241 -16.46 3.94 -0.21
C VAL A 241 -15.82 5.01 0.65
N PHE A 242 -16.13 5.05 1.96
CA PHE A 242 -15.49 5.97 2.89
C PHE A 242 -14.01 5.62 3.09
N GLN A 243 -13.70 4.35 3.34
CA GLN A 243 -12.33 3.87 3.56
C GLN A 243 -11.40 4.16 2.38
N THR A 244 -11.87 4.04 1.12
CA THR A 244 -11.03 4.29 -0.06
C THR A 244 -10.57 5.75 -0.18
N GLN A 245 -11.16 6.69 0.56
CA GLN A 245 -10.71 8.10 0.58
C GLN A 245 -9.30 8.28 1.13
N VAL A 246 -8.82 7.32 1.93
CA VAL A 246 -7.42 7.29 2.40
C VAL A 246 -6.43 7.43 1.25
N ALA A 247 -6.71 6.82 0.10
CA ALA A 247 -5.81 6.83 -1.06
C ALA A 247 -5.51 8.24 -1.61
N TYR A 248 -6.42 9.21 -1.40
CA TYR A 248 -6.18 10.61 -1.81
C TYR A 248 -5.21 11.34 -0.87
N LEU A 249 -5.21 10.96 0.40
CA LEU A 249 -4.45 11.63 1.44
C LEU A 249 -3.02 11.08 1.57
N ILE A 250 -2.81 9.81 1.24
CA ILE A 250 -1.48 9.15 1.34
C ILE A 250 -0.38 9.93 0.63
N PRO A 251 -0.51 10.31 -0.67
CA PRO A 251 0.54 11.07 -1.34
C PRO A 251 0.77 12.45 -0.74
N ILE A 252 -0.28 13.10 -0.22
CA ILE A 252 -0.16 14.40 0.47
C ILE A 252 0.74 14.25 1.70
N PHE A 253 0.44 13.29 2.58
CA PHE A 253 1.26 13.03 3.75
C PHE A 253 2.67 12.56 3.37
N GLY A 254 2.81 11.73 2.33
CA GLY A 254 4.11 11.29 1.83
C GLY A 254 5.02 12.45 1.42
N VAL A 255 4.47 13.41 0.68
CA VAL A 255 5.19 14.64 0.26
C VAL A 255 5.56 15.51 1.47
N ILE A 256 4.61 15.78 2.37
CA ILE A 256 4.84 16.61 3.56
C ILE A 256 5.91 15.98 4.46
N LEU A 257 5.80 14.69 4.75
CA LEU A 257 6.69 14.00 5.68
C LEU A 257 8.08 13.76 5.09
N GLY A 258 8.20 13.48 3.78
CA GLY A 258 9.48 13.42 3.07
C GLY A 258 10.23 14.75 3.13
N TYR A 259 9.51 15.87 2.95
CA TYR A 259 10.08 17.22 3.11
C TYR A 259 10.55 17.47 4.55
N ILE A 260 9.71 17.19 5.54
CA ILE A 260 10.02 17.51 6.96
C ILE A 260 11.15 16.63 7.51
N PHE A 261 11.08 15.32 7.33
CA PHE A 261 11.98 14.37 7.98
C PHE A 261 13.25 14.07 7.18
N LEU A 262 13.15 13.99 5.86
CA LEU A 262 14.29 13.66 4.99
C LEU A 262 14.88 14.87 4.27
N LYS A 263 14.32 16.07 4.48
CA LYS A 263 14.76 17.32 3.79
C LYS A 263 14.72 17.21 2.27
N GLU A 264 13.81 16.39 1.74
CA GLU A 264 13.65 16.19 0.30
C GLU A 264 13.16 17.48 -0.37
N ILE A 265 13.72 17.82 -1.54
CA ILE A 265 13.37 19.04 -2.29
C ILE A 265 12.06 18.82 -3.03
N ILE A 266 11.04 19.59 -2.69
CA ILE A 266 9.74 19.57 -3.36
C ILE A 266 9.70 20.64 -4.45
N THR A 267 9.72 20.21 -5.71
CA THR A 267 9.63 21.14 -6.86
C THR A 267 8.17 21.47 -7.16
N ILE A 268 7.96 22.57 -7.89
CA ILE A 268 6.60 22.92 -8.37
C ILE A 268 6.00 21.79 -9.24
N LYS A 269 6.81 21.02 -9.94
CA LYS A 269 6.36 19.89 -10.75
C LYS A 269 5.79 18.77 -9.89
N VAL A 270 6.37 18.52 -8.71
CA VAL A 270 5.80 17.56 -7.73
C VAL A 270 4.42 18.01 -7.28
N LEU A 271 4.22 19.30 -7.01
CA LEU A 271 2.92 19.84 -6.59
C LEU A 271 1.88 19.73 -7.71
N ILE A 272 2.26 20.05 -8.96
CA ILE A 272 1.37 19.91 -10.13
C ILE A 272 0.96 18.44 -10.30
N ALA A 273 1.92 17.51 -10.23
CA ALA A 273 1.64 16.09 -10.35
C ALA A 273 0.74 15.56 -9.20
N LEU A 274 0.98 16.02 -7.97
CA LEU A 274 0.15 15.69 -6.82
C LEU A 274 -1.31 16.14 -7.03
N ILE A 275 -1.51 17.36 -7.50
CA ILE A 275 -2.84 17.90 -7.83
C ILE A 275 -3.50 17.05 -8.93
N ALA A 276 -2.78 16.72 -10.00
CA ALA A 276 -3.30 15.89 -11.09
C ALA A 276 -3.73 14.49 -10.58
N VAL A 277 -2.93 13.85 -9.72
CA VAL A 277 -3.27 12.56 -9.09
C VAL A 277 -4.55 12.69 -8.25
N ILE A 278 -4.68 13.72 -7.43
CA ILE A 278 -5.87 13.95 -6.59
C ILE A 278 -7.12 14.18 -7.47
N ILE A 279 -7.01 14.98 -8.52
CA ILE A 279 -8.10 15.22 -9.48
C ILE A 279 -8.48 13.91 -10.19
N GLY A 280 -7.50 13.14 -10.63
CA GLY A 280 -7.73 11.83 -11.25
C GLY A 280 -8.55 10.89 -10.34
N PHE A 281 -8.18 10.79 -9.07
CA PHE A 281 -8.94 10.01 -8.09
C PHE A 281 -10.36 10.54 -7.90
N TYR A 282 -10.54 11.87 -7.81
CA TYR A 282 -11.86 12.47 -7.68
C TYR A 282 -12.80 12.03 -8.81
N PHE A 283 -12.35 12.06 -10.05
CA PHE A 283 -13.15 11.63 -11.20
C PHE A 283 -13.49 10.13 -11.16
N VAL A 284 -12.50 9.26 -10.88
CA VAL A 284 -12.74 7.83 -10.75
C VAL A 284 -13.80 7.54 -9.70
N ARG A 285 -13.68 8.17 -8.52
CA ARG A 285 -14.59 7.95 -7.40
C ARG A 285 -16.00 8.47 -7.68
N ARG A 286 -16.13 9.69 -8.20
CA ARG A 286 -17.43 10.29 -8.54
C ARG A 286 -18.20 9.37 -9.49
N SER A 287 -17.49 8.79 -10.44
CA SER A 287 -18.06 7.87 -11.42
C SER A 287 -18.49 6.52 -10.83
N ILE A 288 -17.81 6.01 -9.79
CA ILE A 288 -18.24 4.80 -9.06
C ILE A 288 -19.54 5.09 -8.31
N LYS A 289 -19.65 6.25 -7.65
CA LYS A 289 -20.84 6.63 -6.89
C LYS A 289 -22.08 6.76 -7.78
N GLN A 290 -21.95 7.33 -8.97
CA GLN A 290 -23.06 7.48 -9.92
C GLN A 290 -23.63 6.13 -10.39
N ASN A 291 -22.78 5.14 -10.62
CA ASN A 291 -23.24 3.80 -11.01
C ASN A 291 -23.99 3.06 -9.90
N LEU A 292 -23.70 3.36 -8.62
CA LEU A 292 -24.41 2.76 -7.48
C LEU A 292 -25.80 3.38 -7.22
N THR A 293 -26.02 4.61 -7.69
CA THR A 293 -27.31 5.31 -7.54
C THR A 293 -28.24 5.12 -8.73
N SER A 294 -27.75 4.50 -9.84
CA SER A 294 -28.51 4.24 -11.07
C SER A 294 -29.01 2.78 -11.18
N VAL A 295 -28.79 1.96 -10.16
CA VAL A 295 -29.30 0.59 -9.98
C VAL A 295 -30.26 0.54 -8.80
#